data_546b58688714403e13b582d38e5c4c6c
#
_entry.id   546b58688714403e13b582d38e5c4c6c
#
_cell.length_a   1.000
_cell.length_b   1.000
_cell.length_c   1.000
_cell.angle_alpha   90.00
_cell.angle_beta   90.00
_cell.angle_gamma   90.00
#
_symmetry.space_group_name_H-M   'P 1'
#
loop_
_entity.id
_entity.type
_entity.pdbx_description
1 polymer ?
#
loop_
_entity_poly.entity_id
_entity_poly.type
_entity_poly.pdbx_seq_one_letter_code
_entity_poly.pdbx_strand_id
1 'polypeptide(L)'
;MRVSEGENFKDLKRVVRGSRLHTVCEEARCPNIFDCWNRRTATFMILGDVCTRACRFCAVTSGRPAELDLGEPLRVAESVAELGLRHAVITSVDRDDLLDGGAGIFARTIRAIRQRSPGTTIEVLTPDFQGDFNAVRTVVEAGPDIFNHNTETVPRLYSRIRPKAVYANSLALLRHVKALAPSMVTKSGLMVGLGETEEELVEVFRNMRAHNIDVLTVGQYLRPSKKHAEVARFYRPEEFAALKVQALEMGFGHVEAGPLVRSSYHADEQVPARKSQLAG
;
A
#
# COMPACT_ATOMS: atom_id res chain seq x y z
N MET A 1 5.95 -20.93 -15.58
CA MET A 1 5.29 -19.79 -16.27
C MET A 1 6.40 -18.95 -16.90
N ARG A 2 6.47 -18.82 -18.24
CA ARG A 2 7.45 -17.91 -18.87
C ARG A 2 6.94 -16.49 -18.66
N VAL A 3 7.63 -15.74 -17.85
CA VAL A 3 7.35 -14.30 -17.61
C VAL A 3 7.87 -13.56 -18.84
N SER A 4 6.97 -13.07 -19.69
CA SER A 4 7.36 -12.26 -20.86
C SER A 4 7.42 -10.79 -20.44
N GLU A 5 8.57 -10.14 -20.69
CA GLU A 5 8.67 -8.68 -20.64
C GLU A 5 7.85 -8.09 -21.80
N GLY A 6 6.58 -7.76 -21.53
CA GLY A 6 5.72 -7.07 -22.48
C GLY A 6 6.19 -5.64 -22.77
N GLU A 7 5.64 -5.01 -23.80
CA GLU A 7 5.99 -3.62 -24.14
C GLU A 7 5.69 -2.65 -23.00
N ASN A 8 4.53 -2.79 -22.34
CA ASN A 8 4.17 -1.96 -21.19
C ASN A 8 5.19 -2.06 -20.06
N PHE A 9 5.71 -3.27 -19.77
CA PHE A 9 6.75 -3.46 -18.76
C PHE A 9 8.04 -2.72 -19.10
N LYS A 10 8.49 -2.80 -20.38
CA LYS A 10 9.72 -2.14 -20.83
C LYS A 10 9.59 -0.62 -20.77
N ASP A 11 8.45 -0.09 -21.19
CA ASP A 11 8.17 1.34 -21.14
C ASP A 11 8.16 1.84 -19.70
N LEU A 12 7.48 1.15 -18.79
CA LEU A 12 7.40 1.52 -17.39
C LEU A 12 8.80 1.54 -16.75
N LYS A 13 9.61 0.51 -17.01
CA LYS A 13 10.99 0.44 -16.53
C LYS A 13 11.86 1.59 -17.04
N ARG A 14 11.71 1.97 -18.31
CA ARG A 14 12.43 3.09 -18.92
C ARG A 14 12.07 4.42 -18.26
N VAL A 15 10.78 4.69 -18.10
CA VAL A 15 10.25 5.95 -17.53
C VAL A 15 10.65 6.09 -16.07
N VAL A 16 10.42 5.08 -15.24
CA VAL A 16 10.76 5.10 -13.80
C VAL A 16 12.24 5.41 -13.60
N ARG A 17 13.13 4.73 -14.34
CA ARG A 17 14.57 4.96 -14.23
C ARG A 17 15.00 6.32 -14.75
N GLY A 18 14.42 6.78 -15.87
CA GLY A 18 14.70 8.09 -16.45
C GLY A 18 14.29 9.26 -15.55
N SER A 19 13.22 9.09 -14.78
CA SER A 19 12.65 10.12 -13.91
C SER A 19 13.24 10.14 -12.49
N ARG A 20 14.22 9.29 -12.17
CA ARG A 20 14.81 9.14 -10.82
C ARG A 20 13.72 8.89 -9.75
N LEU A 21 12.81 7.98 -10.06
CA LEU A 21 11.73 7.58 -9.15
C LEU A 21 12.02 6.19 -8.57
N HIS A 22 11.54 5.96 -7.35
CA HIS A 22 11.59 4.67 -6.70
C HIS A 22 10.25 3.95 -6.83
N THR A 23 10.29 2.63 -7.01
CA THR A 23 9.08 1.79 -6.95
C THR A 23 9.27 0.67 -5.94
N VAL A 24 8.24 0.42 -5.15
CA VAL A 24 8.22 -0.77 -4.27
C VAL A 24 8.35 -2.06 -5.08
N CYS A 25 7.89 -2.03 -6.34
CA CYS A 25 8.00 -3.17 -7.24
C CYS A 25 9.45 -3.61 -7.47
N GLU A 26 10.38 -2.67 -7.62
CA GLU A 26 11.82 -2.95 -7.76
C GLU A 26 12.50 -3.12 -6.39
N GLU A 27 12.32 -2.17 -5.45
CA GLU A 27 12.98 -2.16 -4.15
C GLU A 27 12.66 -3.40 -3.29
N ALA A 28 11.40 -3.83 -3.29
CA ALA A 28 10.95 -5.03 -2.59
C ALA A 28 11.10 -6.32 -3.42
N ARG A 29 11.67 -6.26 -4.64
CA ARG A 29 11.78 -7.41 -5.56
C ARG A 29 10.45 -8.16 -5.69
N CYS A 30 9.38 -7.41 -5.95
CA CYS A 30 8.03 -7.93 -5.98
C CYS A 30 7.86 -9.03 -7.05
N PRO A 31 7.34 -10.22 -6.70
CA PRO A 31 7.17 -11.31 -7.67
C PRO A 31 6.13 -11.00 -8.75
N ASN A 32 5.25 -10.01 -8.51
CA ASN A 32 4.14 -9.64 -9.39
C ASN A 32 4.48 -8.49 -10.34
N ILE A 33 5.72 -7.98 -10.33
CA ILE A 33 6.13 -6.79 -11.09
C ILE A 33 5.75 -6.88 -12.58
N PHE A 34 5.92 -8.05 -13.19
CA PHE A 34 5.62 -8.26 -14.61
C PHE A 34 4.13 -8.18 -14.91
N ASP A 35 3.29 -8.76 -14.03
CA ASP A 35 1.85 -8.74 -14.20
C ASP A 35 1.30 -7.32 -13.99
N CYS A 36 1.60 -6.69 -12.86
CA CYS A 36 1.12 -5.34 -12.54
C CYS A 36 1.55 -4.31 -13.60
N TRP A 37 2.82 -4.33 -14.02
CA TRP A 37 3.32 -3.36 -15.00
C TRP A 37 2.74 -3.57 -16.40
N ASN A 38 2.53 -4.81 -16.83
CA ASN A 38 1.83 -5.09 -18.08
C ASN A 38 0.36 -4.63 -18.04
N ARG A 39 -0.28 -4.60 -16.87
CA ARG A 39 -1.64 -4.10 -16.65
C ARG A 39 -1.71 -2.57 -16.49
N ARG A 40 -0.59 -1.86 -16.61
CA ARG A 40 -0.48 -0.42 -16.37
C ARG A 40 -0.87 -0.01 -14.94
N THR A 41 -0.42 -0.81 -13.97
CA THR A 41 -0.53 -0.55 -12.54
C THR A 41 0.89 -0.50 -11.95
N ALA A 42 1.22 0.57 -11.24
CA ALA A 42 2.52 0.74 -10.61
C ALA A 42 2.39 1.30 -9.19
N THR A 43 3.36 0.93 -8.33
CA THR A 43 3.46 1.43 -6.94
C THR A 43 4.71 2.29 -6.82
N PHE A 44 4.52 3.61 -6.81
CA PHE A 44 5.59 4.58 -6.59
C PHE A 44 5.87 4.74 -5.11
N MET A 45 7.15 4.78 -4.75
CA MET A 45 7.60 5.04 -3.39
C MET A 45 8.18 6.47 -3.34
N ILE A 46 7.48 7.35 -2.65
CA ILE A 46 7.86 8.76 -2.48
C ILE A 46 8.60 8.99 -1.15
N LEU A 47 9.13 10.20 -0.95
CA LEU A 47 9.89 10.63 0.21
C LEU A 47 11.29 10.00 0.31
N GLY A 48 11.81 9.50 -0.82
CA GLY A 48 13.11 8.86 -0.93
C GLY A 48 13.09 7.34 -0.69
N ASP A 49 14.27 6.77 -0.42
CA ASP A 49 14.52 5.33 -0.31
C ASP A 49 15.04 4.88 1.06
N VAL A 50 15.17 5.81 2.03
CA VAL A 50 15.63 5.54 3.39
C VAL A 50 14.50 5.78 4.38
N CYS A 51 14.15 4.75 5.16
CA CYS A 51 13.07 4.77 6.13
C CYS A 51 13.58 5.04 7.55
N THR A 52 12.89 5.87 8.33
CA THR A 52 13.20 6.12 9.75
C THR A 52 12.86 4.94 10.66
N ARG A 53 12.16 3.92 10.14
CA ARG A 53 11.76 2.71 10.87
C ARG A 53 12.47 1.47 10.33
N ALA A 54 12.55 0.43 11.17
CA ALA A 54 13.23 -0.83 10.87
C ALA A 54 12.28 -2.02 11.06
N CYS A 55 11.21 -2.06 10.27
CA CYS A 55 10.27 -3.18 10.27
C CYS A 55 10.97 -4.47 9.83
N ARG A 56 10.84 -5.55 10.63
CA ARG A 56 11.59 -6.79 10.45
C ARG A 56 11.19 -7.59 9.21
N PHE A 57 10.17 -7.20 8.50
CA PHE A 57 9.72 -7.81 7.24
C PHE A 57 10.15 -7.02 5.99
N CYS A 58 10.53 -5.75 6.15
CA CYS A 58 10.69 -4.81 5.04
C CYS A 58 12.13 -4.78 4.51
N ALA A 59 12.29 -4.84 3.20
CA ALA A 59 13.59 -4.80 2.52
C ALA A 59 14.14 -3.36 2.35
N VAL A 60 13.32 -2.34 2.59
CA VAL A 60 13.73 -0.93 2.44
C VAL A 60 14.82 -0.58 3.45
N THR A 61 15.81 0.19 3.01
CA THR A 61 16.93 0.62 3.83
C THR A 61 16.45 1.47 5.01
N SER A 62 16.84 1.10 6.22
CA SER A 62 16.56 1.86 7.44
C SER A 62 17.72 2.79 7.78
N GLY A 63 17.43 4.02 8.19
CA GLY A 63 18.46 4.97 8.54
C GLY A 63 17.94 6.39 8.69
N ARG A 64 18.85 7.34 8.53
CA ARG A 64 18.53 8.77 8.49
C ARG A 64 18.31 9.20 7.04
N PRO A 65 17.08 9.59 6.65
CA PRO A 65 16.79 10.02 5.29
C PRO A 65 17.56 11.30 4.90
N ALA A 66 17.76 11.46 3.59
CA ALA A 66 18.28 12.70 3.03
C ALA A 66 17.23 13.83 3.05
N GLU A 67 17.61 15.01 2.56
CA GLU A 67 16.69 16.14 2.37
C GLU A 67 15.50 15.78 1.48
N LEU A 68 14.42 16.51 1.67
CA LEU A 68 13.18 16.32 0.93
C LEU A 68 13.31 16.82 -0.52
N ASP A 69 13.00 15.97 -1.48
CA ASP A 69 12.90 16.37 -2.88
C ASP A 69 11.51 16.95 -3.19
N LEU A 70 11.39 18.27 -3.15
CA LEU A 70 10.13 18.95 -3.43
C LEU A 70 9.65 18.85 -4.88
N GLY A 71 10.50 18.39 -5.81
CA GLY A 71 10.18 18.14 -7.21
C GLY A 71 9.64 16.72 -7.48
N GLU A 72 9.78 15.81 -6.54
CA GLU A 72 9.33 14.42 -6.66
C GLU A 72 7.83 14.29 -7.02
N PRO A 73 6.88 15.02 -6.38
CA PRO A 73 5.47 14.94 -6.73
C PRO A 73 5.16 15.22 -8.19
N LEU A 74 5.85 16.18 -8.79
CA LEU A 74 5.65 16.53 -10.19
C LEU A 74 6.17 15.43 -11.13
N ARG A 75 7.37 14.89 -10.84
CA ARG A 75 7.94 13.79 -11.63
C ARG A 75 7.10 12.53 -11.57
N VAL A 76 6.52 12.22 -10.39
CA VAL A 76 5.56 11.10 -10.27
C VAL A 76 4.34 11.34 -11.17
N ALA A 77 3.76 12.54 -11.14
CA ALA A 77 2.59 12.87 -11.95
C ALA A 77 2.89 12.83 -13.46
N GLU A 78 4.07 13.29 -13.87
CA GLU A 78 4.56 13.19 -15.26
C GLU A 78 4.70 11.74 -15.70
N SER A 79 5.31 10.90 -14.87
CA SER A 79 5.47 9.48 -15.17
C SER A 79 4.13 8.74 -15.23
N VAL A 80 3.18 9.05 -14.35
CA VAL A 80 1.81 8.48 -14.39
C VAL A 80 1.13 8.84 -15.71
N ALA A 81 1.26 10.10 -16.17
CA ALA A 81 0.68 10.57 -17.43
C ALA A 81 1.36 9.95 -18.65
N GLU A 82 2.70 9.96 -18.71
CA GLU A 82 3.48 9.38 -19.80
C GLU A 82 3.17 7.90 -20.00
N LEU A 83 3.05 7.15 -18.89
CA LEU A 83 2.75 5.72 -18.92
C LEU A 83 1.27 5.41 -19.16
N GLY A 84 0.39 6.42 -19.11
CA GLY A 84 -1.06 6.21 -19.22
C GLY A 84 -1.58 5.21 -18.19
N LEU A 85 -1.15 5.35 -16.94
CA LEU A 85 -1.56 4.40 -15.89
C LEU A 85 -3.06 4.54 -15.60
N ARG A 86 -3.74 3.41 -15.54
CA ARG A 86 -5.16 3.35 -15.13
C ARG A 86 -5.30 3.42 -13.61
N HIS A 87 -4.32 2.88 -12.90
CA HIS A 87 -4.28 2.85 -11.45
C HIS A 87 -2.86 3.12 -10.96
N ALA A 88 -2.70 4.13 -10.11
CA ALA A 88 -1.43 4.49 -9.49
C ALA A 88 -1.51 4.31 -7.97
N VAL A 89 -0.62 3.49 -7.42
CA VAL A 89 -0.46 3.36 -5.96
C VAL A 89 0.71 4.24 -5.53
N ILE A 90 0.45 5.14 -4.60
CA ILE A 90 1.46 6.04 -4.02
C ILE A 90 1.72 5.60 -2.59
N THR A 91 2.92 5.15 -2.32
CA THR A 91 3.37 4.81 -0.97
C THR A 91 4.64 5.57 -0.62
N SER A 92 5.15 5.41 0.59
CA SER A 92 6.37 6.09 1.02
C SER A 92 7.20 5.24 1.98
N VAL A 93 8.42 5.67 2.21
CA VAL A 93 9.14 5.36 3.45
C VAL A 93 8.50 6.10 4.64
N ASP A 94 8.68 5.61 5.86
CA ASP A 94 8.34 6.39 7.06
C ASP A 94 9.33 7.54 7.23
N ARG A 95 8.81 8.73 7.50
CA ARG A 95 9.54 9.96 7.72
C ARG A 95 9.17 10.56 9.09
N ASP A 96 9.42 9.78 10.16
CA ASP A 96 9.19 10.23 11.55
C ASP A 96 10.03 11.46 11.93
N ASP A 97 10.96 11.85 11.08
CA ASP A 97 11.78 13.06 11.17
C ASP A 97 11.08 14.34 10.67
N LEU A 98 9.98 14.20 9.92
CA LEU A 98 9.17 15.30 9.44
C LEU A 98 7.98 15.54 10.37
N LEU A 99 7.63 16.82 10.58
CA LEU A 99 6.53 17.21 11.47
C LEU A 99 5.18 16.62 11.08
N ASP A 100 4.93 16.47 9.76
CA ASP A 100 3.69 15.92 9.20
C ASP A 100 3.85 14.48 8.71
N GLY A 101 4.97 13.82 9.01
CA GLY A 101 5.28 12.47 8.50
C GLY A 101 5.29 12.35 6.98
N GLY A 102 5.35 13.47 6.25
CA GLY A 102 5.33 13.53 4.79
C GLY A 102 3.93 13.67 4.17
N ALA A 103 2.88 13.91 4.95
CA ALA A 103 1.50 14.05 4.48
C ALA A 103 1.35 15.14 3.40
N GLY A 104 2.07 16.26 3.53
CA GLY A 104 2.09 17.33 2.55
C GLY A 104 2.62 16.90 1.18
N ILE A 105 3.59 15.98 1.13
CA ILE A 105 4.12 15.42 -0.12
C ILE A 105 3.11 14.47 -0.74
N PHE A 106 2.45 13.60 0.05
CA PHE A 106 1.33 12.80 -0.45
C PHE A 106 0.26 13.67 -1.10
N ALA A 107 -0.18 14.73 -0.41
CA ALA A 107 -1.21 15.63 -0.91
C ALA A 107 -0.80 16.33 -2.21
N ARG A 108 0.45 16.78 -2.33
CA ARG A 108 0.99 17.37 -3.56
C ARG A 108 1.02 16.35 -4.70
N THR A 109 1.46 15.13 -4.43
CA THR A 109 1.52 14.05 -5.43
C THR A 109 0.13 13.71 -5.96
N ILE A 110 -0.86 13.55 -5.08
CA ILE A 110 -2.25 13.28 -5.47
C ILE A 110 -2.78 14.39 -6.38
N ARG A 111 -2.64 15.66 -5.96
CA ARG A 111 -3.12 16.81 -6.74
C ARG A 111 -2.42 16.94 -8.08
N ALA A 112 -1.10 16.71 -8.13
CA ALA A 112 -0.33 16.75 -9.38
C ALA A 112 -0.77 15.64 -10.36
N ILE A 113 -0.98 14.41 -9.88
CA ILE A 113 -1.52 13.31 -10.70
C ILE A 113 -2.92 13.66 -11.19
N ARG A 114 -3.78 14.18 -10.33
CA ARG A 114 -5.16 14.52 -10.69
C ARG A 114 -5.24 15.58 -11.77
N GLN A 115 -4.31 16.55 -11.78
CA GLN A 115 -4.22 17.58 -12.82
C GLN A 115 -3.75 17.02 -14.17
N ARG A 116 -2.77 16.10 -14.17
CA ARG A 116 -2.16 15.58 -15.40
C ARG A 116 -2.86 14.36 -15.98
N SER A 117 -3.48 13.57 -15.12
CA SER A 117 -4.15 12.30 -15.46
C SER A 117 -5.46 12.17 -14.68
N PRO A 118 -6.50 12.96 -14.99
CA PRO A 118 -7.76 13.01 -14.23
C PRO A 118 -8.50 11.67 -14.19
N GLY A 119 -8.28 10.80 -15.19
CA GLY A 119 -8.88 9.46 -15.27
C GLY A 119 -8.16 8.37 -14.48
N THR A 120 -6.96 8.65 -13.95
CA THR A 120 -6.20 7.67 -13.15
C THR A 120 -6.83 7.51 -11.78
N THR A 121 -7.11 6.27 -11.36
CA THR A 121 -7.47 5.95 -9.98
C THR A 121 -6.21 6.04 -9.10
N ILE A 122 -6.31 6.76 -7.98
CA ILE A 122 -5.19 6.98 -7.07
C ILE A 122 -5.45 6.25 -5.76
N GLU A 123 -4.62 5.26 -5.44
CA GLU A 123 -4.54 4.64 -4.13
C GLU A 123 -3.35 5.22 -3.37
N VAL A 124 -3.53 5.56 -2.10
CA VAL A 124 -2.41 5.87 -1.20
C VAL A 124 -2.21 4.73 -0.21
N LEU A 125 -0.97 4.30 -0.01
CA LEU A 125 -0.57 3.41 1.07
C LEU A 125 0.32 4.21 2.02
N THR A 126 -0.28 4.74 3.09
CA THR A 126 0.37 5.68 3.98
C THR A 126 1.07 5.02 5.17
N PRO A 127 2.07 5.69 5.80
CA PRO A 127 2.49 5.38 7.15
C PRO A 127 1.35 5.67 8.15
N ASP A 128 1.57 5.35 9.45
CA ASP A 128 0.62 5.66 10.50
C ASP A 128 0.69 7.13 10.99
N PHE A 129 1.58 7.93 10.42
CA PHE A 129 1.87 9.33 10.81
C PHE A 129 2.04 9.49 12.33
N GLN A 130 2.54 8.46 13.03
CA GLN A 130 2.66 8.44 14.49
C GLN A 130 1.35 8.76 15.24
N GLY A 131 0.20 8.55 14.58
CA GLY A 131 -1.14 8.86 15.11
C GLY A 131 -1.58 10.32 14.93
N ASP A 132 -0.88 11.12 14.13
CA ASP A 132 -1.32 12.49 13.79
C ASP A 132 -2.49 12.47 12.80
N PHE A 133 -3.68 12.71 13.32
CA PHE A 133 -4.91 12.80 12.51
C PHE A 133 -5.00 14.05 11.63
N ASN A 134 -4.21 15.11 11.88
CA ASN A 134 -4.14 16.25 10.96
C ASN A 134 -3.37 15.88 9.70
N ALA A 135 -2.31 15.09 9.84
CA ALA A 135 -1.59 14.51 8.69
C ALA A 135 -2.53 13.63 7.85
N VAL A 136 -3.33 12.76 8.48
CA VAL A 136 -4.35 11.94 7.79
C VAL A 136 -5.34 12.82 7.05
N ARG A 137 -5.88 13.86 7.70
CA ARG A 137 -6.80 14.84 7.07
C ARG A 137 -6.20 15.48 5.84
N THR A 138 -4.93 15.92 5.90
CA THR A 138 -4.22 16.53 4.77
C THR A 138 -4.21 15.62 3.53
N VAL A 139 -4.02 14.32 3.72
CA VAL A 139 -4.04 13.34 2.62
C VAL A 139 -5.45 13.08 2.13
N VAL A 140 -6.44 12.93 3.03
CA VAL A 140 -7.86 12.72 2.68
C VAL A 140 -8.39 13.89 1.85
N GLU A 141 -8.12 15.13 2.25
CA GLU A 141 -8.54 16.35 1.55
C GLU A 141 -7.90 16.52 0.17
N ALA A 142 -6.77 15.86 -0.09
CA ALA A 142 -6.18 15.82 -1.43
C ALA A 142 -6.98 14.93 -2.42
N GLY A 143 -7.90 14.11 -1.93
CA GLY A 143 -8.86 13.34 -2.73
C GLY A 143 -8.28 12.10 -3.41
N PRO A 144 -7.57 11.18 -2.71
CA PRO A 144 -7.31 9.87 -3.26
C PRO A 144 -8.64 9.10 -3.41
N ASP A 145 -8.67 8.09 -4.29
CA ASP A 145 -9.83 7.24 -4.46
C ASP A 145 -9.87 6.11 -3.42
N ILE A 146 -8.70 5.65 -2.99
CA ILE A 146 -8.52 4.58 -2.00
C ILE A 146 -7.49 5.03 -0.96
N PHE A 147 -7.84 4.88 0.31
CA PHE A 147 -6.92 5.12 1.43
C PHE A 147 -6.53 3.79 2.08
N ASN A 148 -5.27 3.42 1.94
CA ASN A 148 -4.72 2.16 2.45
C ASN A 148 -3.71 2.43 3.57
N HIS A 149 -3.80 1.65 4.64
CA HIS A 149 -2.76 1.51 5.66
C HIS A 149 -2.75 0.07 6.17
N ASN A 150 -1.61 -0.61 6.02
CA ASN A 150 -1.51 -2.01 6.40
C ASN A 150 -1.30 -2.21 7.90
N THR A 151 -1.99 -3.18 8.49
CA THR A 151 -1.70 -3.67 9.85
C THR A 151 -0.49 -4.62 9.87
N GLU A 152 -0.16 -5.25 8.75
CA GLU A 152 0.98 -6.13 8.48
C GLU A 152 0.99 -7.44 9.26
N THR A 153 0.54 -7.48 10.51
CA THR A 153 0.51 -8.69 11.35
C THR A 153 -0.48 -8.53 12.52
N VAL A 154 -0.62 -9.57 13.32
CA VAL A 154 -1.49 -9.60 14.52
C VAL A 154 -0.88 -8.84 15.70
N PRO A 155 -1.69 -8.33 16.67
CA PRO A 155 -1.22 -7.48 17.77
C PRO A 155 -0.05 -8.06 18.57
N ARG A 156 -0.08 -9.34 18.90
CA ARG A 156 0.97 -10.04 19.68
C ARG A 156 2.35 -9.94 19.00
N LEU A 157 2.39 -9.85 17.67
CA LEU A 157 3.63 -9.83 16.91
C LEU A 157 4.17 -8.42 16.64
N TYR A 158 3.42 -7.36 16.96
CA TYR A 158 3.80 -5.98 16.63
C TYR A 158 5.19 -5.60 17.17
N SER A 159 5.45 -5.83 18.45
CA SER A 159 6.74 -5.46 19.07
C SER A 159 7.94 -6.13 18.40
N ARG A 160 7.75 -7.35 17.88
CA ARG A 160 8.80 -8.12 17.19
C ARG A 160 8.94 -7.74 15.72
N ILE A 161 7.82 -7.48 15.02
CA ILE A 161 7.77 -7.33 13.56
C ILE A 161 7.76 -5.86 13.14
N ARG A 162 7.07 -4.98 13.89
CA ARG A 162 6.92 -3.53 13.64
C ARG A 162 7.19 -2.73 14.91
N PRO A 163 8.40 -2.71 15.46
CA PRO A 163 8.67 -2.26 16.84
C PRO A 163 8.27 -0.80 17.14
N LYS A 164 8.16 0.07 16.13
CA LYS A 164 7.74 1.46 16.30
C LYS A 164 6.24 1.71 16.00
N ALA A 165 5.54 0.72 15.46
CA ALA A 165 4.13 0.86 15.13
C ALA A 165 3.23 0.44 16.30
N VAL A 166 2.04 1.04 16.37
CA VAL A 166 1.01 0.72 17.37
C VAL A 166 -0.22 0.20 16.64
N TYR A 167 -0.66 -1.03 16.96
CA TYR A 167 -1.79 -1.68 16.29
C TYR A 167 -3.07 -0.84 16.35
N ALA A 168 -3.39 -0.28 17.51
CA ALA A 168 -4.57 0.54 17.68
C ALA A 168 -4.54 1.79 16.80
N ASN A 169 -3.37 2.40 16.60
CA ASN A 169 -3.22 3.56 15.71
C ASN A 169 -3.50 3.18 14.25
N SER A 170 -3.06 2.01 13.81
CA SER A 170 -3.31 1.53 12.43
C SER A 170 -4.80 1.42 12.12
N LEU A 171 -5.60 0.95 13.07
CA LEU A 171 -7.06 0.86 12.91
C LEU A 171 -7.75 2.22 13.08
N ALA A 172 -7.34 2.99 14.10
CA ALA A 172 -7.90 4.31 14.38
C ALA A 172 -7.71 5.28 13.20
N LEU A 173 -6.58 5.20 12.50
CA LEU A 173 -6.29 5.97 11.29
C LEU A 173 -7.36 5.73 10.22
N LEU A 174 -7.63 4.47 9.86
CA LEU A 174 -8.60 4.12 8.83
C LEU A 174 -10.05 4.46 9.25
N ARG A 175 -10.38 4.29 10.53
CA ARG A 175 -11.64 4.78 11.08
C ARG A 175 -11.77 6.30 10.94
N HIS A 176 -10.69 7.04 11.18
CA HIS A 176 -10.67 8.49 11.04
C HIS A 176 -10.88 8.91 9.58
N VAL A 177 -10.28 8.21 8.61
CA VAL A 177 -10.55 8.42 7.17
C VAL A 177 -12.03 8.28 6.87
N LYS A 178 -12.71 7.24 7.38
CA LYS A 178 -14.16 7.05 7.21
C LYS A 178 -14.99 8.15 7.87
N ALA A 179 -14.56 8.70 8.98
CA ALA A 179 -15.23 9.82 9.63
C ALA A 179 -15.12 11.12 8.80
N LEU A 180 -13.98 11.36 8.14
CA LEU A 180 -13.75 12.52 7.29
C LEU A 180 -14.41 12.39 5.91
N ALA A 181 -14.38 11.20 5.32
CA ALA A 181 -14.85 10.91 3.98
C ALA A 181 -15.57 9.54 3.96
N PRO A 182 -16.86 9.45 4.33
CA PRO A 182 -17.60 8.18 4.47
C PRO A 182 -17.63 7.32 3.19
N SER A 183 -17.60 7.95 2.01
CA SER A 183 -17.60 7.28 0.71
C SER A 183 -16.22 6.82 0.24
N MET A 184 -15.14 7.27 0.88
CA MET A 184 -13.78 6.86 0.51
C MET A 184 -13.57 5.38 0.83
N VAL A 185 -13.05 4.64 -0.13
CA VAL A 185 -12.71 3.23 0.10
C VAL A 185 -11.50 3.14 1.01
N THR A 186 -11.65 2.40 2.11
CA THR A 186 -10.56 2.12 3.05
C THR A 186 -10.06 0.70 2.87
N LYS A 187 -8.75 0.53 2.96
CA LYS A 187 -8.09 -0.74 2.72
C LYS A 187 -7.02 -1.02 3.75
N SER A 188 -6.87 -2.28 4.10
CA SER A 188 -5.76 -2.75 4.91
C SER A 188 -5.26 -4.11 4.43
N GLY A 189 -4.04 -4.45 4.82
CA GLY A 189 -3.44 -5.73 4.49
C GLY A 189 -2.62 -6.27 5.63
N LEU A 190 -2.43 -7.58 5.62
CA LEU A 190 -1.53 -8.28 6.52
C LEU A 190 -0.83 -9.44 5.83
N MET A 191 0.28 -9.83 6.41
CA MET A 191 1.05 -11.01 5.98
C MET A 191 0.80 -12.16 6.96
N VAL A 192 0.72 -13.37 6.41
CA VAL A 192 0.69 -14.61 7.18
C VAL A 192 2.02 -15.37 7.08
N GLY A 193 2.30 -16.22 8.07
CA GLY A 193 3.54 -16.99 8.15
C GLY A 193 4.60 -16.38 9.06
N LEU A 194 4.23 -15.43 9.94
CA LEU A 194 5.10 -14.79 10.93
C LEU A 194 4.97 -15.41 12.33
N GLY A 195 4.06 -16.41 12.49
CA GLY A 195 3.79 -17.13 13.74
C GLY A 195 2.50 -16.74 14.43
N GLU A 196 1.60 -16.11 13.72
CA GLU A 196 0.20 -15.87 14.10
C GLU A 196 -0.59 -17.18 14.13
N THR A 197 -1.70 -17.20 14.91
CA THR A 197 -2.69 -18.28 14.87
C THR A 197 -3.89 -17.88 14.00
N GLU A 198 -4.73 -18.83 13.65
CA GLU A 198 -5.94 -18.58 12.88
C GLU A 198 -6.94 -17.72 13.67
N GLU A 199 -7.08 -17.98 14.98
CA GLU A 199 -7.94 -17.20 15.87
C GLU A 199 -7.50 -15.74 15.94
N GLU A 200 -6.19 -15.48 15.98
CA GLU A 200 -5.64 -14.12 15.96
C GLU A 200 -5.95 -13.41 14.64
N LEU A 201 -5.88 -14.10 13.49
CA LEU A 201 -6.26 -13.54 12.20
C LEU A 201 -7.74 -13.17 12.16
N VAL A 202 -8.59 -14.06 12.62
CA VAL A 202 -10.05 -13.85 12.71
C VAL A 202 -10.38 -12.64 13.61
N GLU A 203 -9.69 -12.49 14.73
CA GLU A 203 -9.84 -11.32 15.59
C GLU A 203 -9.42 -10.03 14.90
N VAL A 204 -8.29 -10.05 14.16
CA VAL A 204 -7.86 -8.90 13.36
C VAL A 204 -8.90 -8.53 12.30
N PHE A 205 -9.50 -9.51 11.60
CA PHE A 205 -10.55 -9.25 10.62
C PHE A 205 -11.79 -8.61 11.25
N ARG A 206 -12.24 -9.10 12.43
CA ARG A 206 -13.34 -8.48 13.19
C ARG A 206 -13.01 -7.05 13.59
N ASN A 207 -11.79 -6.82 14.08
CA ASN A 207 -11.33 -5.49 14.48
C ASN A 207 -11.31 -4.54 13.27
N MET A 208 -10.83 -4.97 12.11
CA MET A 208 -10.86 -4.19 10.87
C MET A 208 -12.30 -3.83 10.47
N ARG A 209 -13.24 -4.79 10.51
CA ARG A 209 -14.66 -4.51 10.19
C ARG A 209 -15.31 -3.56 11.19
N ALA A 210 -15.00 -3.68 12.48
CA ALA A 210 -15.46 -2.73 13.51
C ALA A 210 -14.95 -1.29 13.28
N HIS A 211 -13.87 -1.12 12.49
CA HIS A 211 -13.33 0.17 12.07
C HIS A 211 -13.75 0.56 10.64
N ASN A 212 -14.74 -0.12 10.05
CA ASN A 212 -15.28 0.14 8.72
C ASN A 212 -14.26 0.05 7.57
N ILE A 213 -13.31 -0.88 7.67
CA ILE A 213 -12.35 -1.15 6.58
C ILE A 213 -13.06 -1.98 5.50
N ASP A 214 -13.04 -1.49 4.25
CA ASP A 214 -13.81 -2.07 3.15
C ASP A 214 -13.10 -3.21 2.44
N VAL A 215 -11.77 -3.09 2.27
CA VAL A 215 -10.95 -4.01 1.47
C VAL A 215 -9.85 -4.62 2.32
N LEU A 216 -9.67 -5.94 2.18
CA LEU A 216 -8.63 -6.71 2.87
C LEU A 216 -7.71 -7.41 1.87
N THR A 217 -6.39 -7.34 2.11
CA THR A 217 -5.41 -8.17 1.41
C THR A 217 -4.66 -9.07 2.39
N VAL A 218 -4.49 -10.36 2.05
CA VAL A 218 -3.75 -11.34 2.84
C VAL A 218 -2.72 -12.03 1.97
N GLY A 219 -1.43 -11.85 2.28
CA GLY A 219 -0.33 -12.42 1.52
C GLY A 219 0.63 -13.26 2.34
N GLN A 220 1.34 -14.21 1.73
CA GLN A 220 2.42 -14.93 2.41
C GLN A 220 3.61 -13.99 2.67
N TYR A 221 4.11 -13.97 3.88
CA TYR A 221 5.38 -13.36 4.18
C TYR A 221 6.51 -14.12 3.47
N LEU A 222 7.30 -13.39 2.68
CA LEU A 222 8.51 -13.91 2.04
C LEU A 222 9.71 -13.16 2.61
N ARG A 223 10.61 -13.88 3.24
CA ARG A 223 11.78 -13.32 3.92
C ARG A 223 12.75 -12.69 2.94
N PRO A 224 13.00 -11.37 2.98
CA PRO A 224 13.90 -10.73 2.02
C PRO A 224 15.37 -11.14 2.17
N SER A 225 15.84 -11.35 3.39
CA SER A 225 17.19 -11.83 3.69
C SER A 225 17.29 -12.46 5.07
N LYS A 226 18.41 -13.09 5.40
CA LYS A 226 18.67 -13.72 6.72
C LYS A 226 18.61 -12.72 7.90
N LYS A 227 18.68 -11.40 7.65
CA LYS A 227 18.58 -10.36 8.69
C LYS A 227 17.13 -10.05 9.09
N HIS A 228 16.15 -10.44 8.27
CA HIS A 228 14.73 -10.18 8.50
C HIS A 228 14.09 -11.30 9.35
N ALA A 229 12.85 -11.07 9.76
CA ALA A 229 12.07 -12.04 10.53
C ALA A 229 12.04 -13.41 9.83
N GLU A 230 12.06 -14.48 10.60
CA GLU A 230 11.97 -15.83 10.05
C GLU A 230 10.55 -16.14 9.59
N VAL A 231 10.44 -16.93 8.52
CA VAL A 231 9.16 -17.51 8.12
C VAL A 231 8.85 -18.65 9.10
N ALA A 232 7.75 -18.51 9.85
CA ALA A 232 7.31 -19.54 10.79
C ALA A 232 6.68 -20.73 10.06
N ARG A 233 5.88 -20.45 9.02
CA ARG A 233 5.33 -21.46 8.12
C ARG A 233 4.90 -20.88 6.78
N PHE A 234 4.73 -21.73 5.77
CA PHE A 234 4.06 -21.39 4.53
C PHE A 234 2.62 -21.88 4.57
N TYR A 235 1.69 -20.99 4.26
CA TYR A 235 0.27 -21.33 4.09
C TYR A 235 0.05 -21.94 2.73
N ARG A 236 -0.83 -22.95 2.68
CA ARG A 236 -1.23 -23.59 1.43
C ARG A 236 -2.31 -22.76 0.72
N PRO A 237 -2.47 -22.89 -0.61
CA PRO A 237 -3.49 -22.13 -1.35
C PRO A 237 -4.91 -22.28 -0.77
N GLU A 238 -5.26 -23.48 -0.27
CA GLU A 238 -6.56 -23.77 0.32
C GLU A 238 -6.81 -22.98 1.61
N GLU A 239 -5.76 -22.73 2.41
CA GLU A 239 -5.84 -21.93 3.63
C GLU A 239 -6.12 -20.45 3.29
N PHE A 240 -5.50 -19.92 2.22
CA PHE A 240 -5.83 -18.58 1.72
C PHE A 240 -7.27 -18.49 1.23
N ALA A 241 -7.76 -19.52 0.53
CA ALA A 241 -9.14 -19.57 0.08
C ALA A 241 -10.11 -19.57 1.26
N ALA A 242 -9.82 -20.33 2.32
CA ALA A 242 -10.61 -20.34 3.55
C ALA A 242 -10.62 -18.96 4.25
N LEU A 243 -9.46 -18.31 4.40
CA LEU A 243 -9.36 -16.95 4.96
C LEU A 243 -10.14 -15.93 4.12
N LYS A 244 -10.12 -16.04 2.78
CA LYS A 244 -10.90 -15.19 1.88
C LYS A 244 -12.40 -15.33 2.12
N VAL A 245 -12.91 -16.56 2.17
CA VAL A 245 -14.34 -16.83 2.42
C VAL A 245 -14.75 -16.27 3.78
N GLN A 246 -14.00 -16.58 4.83
CA GLN A 246 -14.26 -16.13 6.18
C GLN A 246 -14.30 -14.59 6.29
N ALA A 247 -13.35 -13.90 5.65
CA ALA A 247 -13.34 -12.44 5.63
C ALA A 247 -14.55 -11.86 4.87
N LEU A 248 -14.93 -12.43 3.71
CA LEU A 248 -16.12 -12.01 2.97
C LEU A 248 -17.40 -12.17 3.80
N GLU A 249 -17.55 -13.28 4.53
CA GLU A 249 -18.66 -13.53 5.45
C GLU A 249 -18.73 -12.50 6.61
N MET A 250 -17.59 -11.92 7.00
CA MET A 250 -17.53 -10.83 7.97
C MET A 250 -17.92 -9.46 7.38
N GLY A 251 -18.21 -9.38 6.07
CA GLY A 251 -18.72 -8.19 5.41
C GLY A 251 -17.65 -7.27 4.81
N PHE A 252 -16.45 -7.76 4.50
CA PHE A 252 -15.53 -7.02 3.62
C PHE A 252 -16.11 -6.96 2.22
N GLY A 253 -16.07 -5.77 1.58
CA GLY A 253 -16.56 -5.57 0.23
C GLY A 253 -15.69 -6.25 -0.84
N HIS A 254 -14.38 -6.36 -0.58
CA HIS A 254 -13.44 -7.10 -1.40
C HIS A 254 -12.34 -7.73 -0.54
N VAL A 255 -11.94 -8.95 -0.89
CA VAL A 255 -10.83 -9.66 -0.23
C VAL A 255 -9.93 -10.29 -1.29
N GLU A 256 -8.65 -9.97 -1.23
CA GLU A 256 -7.63 -10.66 -2.02
C GLU A 256 -6.72 -11.45 -1.09
N ALA A 257 -6.65 -12.77 -1.26
CA ALA A 257 -5.86 -13.66 -0.42
C ALA A 257 -5.12 -14.70 -1.25
N GLY A 258 -3.81 -14.83 -1.05
CA GLY A 258 -3.01 -15.81 -1.79
C GLY A 258 -1.51 -15.70 -1.53
N PRO A 259 -0.74 -16.73 -1.90
CA PRO A 259 0.70 -16.78 -1.61
C PRO A 259 1.50 -15.60 -2.16
N LEU A 260 1.13 -15.08 -3.32
CA LEU A 260 1.82 -13.98 -3.99
C LEU A 260 1.11 -12.64 -3.83
N VAL A 261 -0.02 -12.58 -3.12
CA VAL A 261 -0.76 -11.33 -2.88
C VAL A 261 0.12 -10.33 -2.14
N ARG A 262 0.05 -9.09 -2.60
CA ARG A 262 0.63 -7.89 -1.99
C ARG A 262 -0.46 -6.83 -1.93
N SER A 263 -0.31 -5.81 -1.08
CA SER A 263 -1.34 -4.79 -0.90
C SER A 263 -1.77 -4.11 -2.20
N SER A 264 -0.87 -3.94 -3.16
CA SER A 264 -1.18 -3.36 -4.48
C SER A 264 -1.41 -4.39 -5.60
N TYR A 265 -1.47 -5.69 -5.28
CA TYR A 265 -1.74 -6.73 -6.30
C TYR A 265 -3.21 -6.68 -6.72
N HIS A 266 -3.47 -6.60 -8.03
CA HIS A 266 -4.81 -6.41 -8.61
C HIS A 266 -5.58 -5.21 -8.02
N ALA A 267 -4.86 -4.15 -7.62
CA ALA A 267 -5.48 -2.97 -7.01
C ALA A 267 -6.51 -2.29 -7.93
N ASP A 268 -6.31 -2.38 -9.24
CA ASP A 268 -7.22 -1.89 -10.27
C ASP A 268 -8.58 -2.64 -10.33
N GLU A 269 -8.68 -3.84 -9.76
CA GLU A 269 -9.90 -4.66 -9.70
C GLU A 269 -10.66 -4.50 -8.38
N GLN A 270 -10.03 -3.93 -7.35
CA GLN A 270 -10.54 -3.89 -5.99
C GLN A 270 -11.61 -2.80 -5.78
N VAL A 271 -11.78 -1.90 -6.72
CA VAL A 271 -12.76 -0.80 -6.67
C VAL A 271 -13.42 -0.64 -8.03
N PRO A 272 -14.76 -0.38 -8.09
CA PRO A 272 -15.42 -0.06 -9.34
C PRO A 272 -14.71 1.08 -10.06
N ALA A 273 -14.43 0.91 -11.35
CA ALA A 273 -13.85 1.97 -12.16
C ALA A 273 -14.64 3.26 -11.97
N ARG A 274 -13.95 4.37 -11.71
CA ARG A 274 -14.57 5.68 -11.61
C ARG A 274 -15.31 5.95 -12.91
N LYS A 275 -16.66 5.94 -12.87
CA LYS A 275 -17.44 6.36 -14.02
C LYS A 275 -17.02 7.78 -14.34
N SER A 276 -16.55 8.02 -15.56
CA SER A 276 -16.15 9.34 -16.05
C SER A 276 -17.33 10.29 -15.85
N GLN A 277 -17.26 11.16 -14.85
CA GLN A 277 -18.14 12.32 -14.73
C GLN A 277 -17.68 13.43 -15.69
N LEU A 278 -17.42 13.08 -16.94
CA LEU A 278 -17.13 14.01 -18.04
C LEU A 278 -18.12 13.71 -19.18
N ALA A 279 -19.41 13.85 -18.88
CA ALA A 279 -20.45 13.98 -19.90
C ALA A 279 -21.58 14.82 -19.28
N GLY A 280 -21.48 16.13 -19.40
CA GLY A 280 -22.46 17.12 -19.02
C GLY A 280 -21.91 18.50 -19.26
#